data_9a3d4237630b87113df4f806962cc3f4
#
_entry.id   9a3d4237630b87113df4f806962cc3f4
#
_cell.length_a   1.000
_cell.length_b   1.000
_cell.length_c   1.000
_cell.angle_alpha   90.00
_cell.angle_beta   90.00
_cell.angle_gamma   90.00
#
_symmetry.space_group_name_H-M   'P 1'
#
loop_
_entity.id
_entity.type
_entity.pdbx_description
1 polymer ?
#
loop_
_entity_poly.entity_id
_entity_poly.type
_entity_poly.pdbx_seq_one_letter_code
_entity_poly.pdbx_strand_id
1 'polypeptide(L)'
;MAKDSSFDIVSQVDMQEMSNAVNQTEKEISQRYDFRGSTASIELEEKSIKIAAEDDYKLNAILDILRARMAKRGIPLRCLDLGKVEAAAKGTVRQNINIVQGISKEKAKAIIAAIKATKLKVNTQMQGDQVRVSGAKKDDLQAVIQTLRAGDFGIDLQFINMR
;
A
#
# COMPACT_ATOMS: atom_id res chain seq x y z
N MET A 1 27.96 28.42 2.49
CA MET A 1 26.79 28.07 1.68
C MET A 1 25.78 27.31 2.52
N ALA A 2 24.55 27.70 2.43
CA ALA A 2 23.49 26.93 3.08
C ALA A 2 23.37 25.57 2.40
N LYS A 3 23.23 24.51 3.20
CA LYS A 3 22.96 23.18 2.67
C LYS A 3 21.54 23.13 2.14
N ASP A 4 21.35 22.44 1.03
CA ASP A 4 20.01 22.18 0.53
C ASP A 4 19.24 21.35 1.55
N SER A 5 17.96 21.65 1.66
CA SER A 5 17.02 20.78 2.36
C SER A 5 16.59 19.65 1.44
N SER A 6 16.16 18.55 2.00
CA SER A 6 15.73 17.39 1.21
C SER A 6 14.66 16.58 1.95
N PHE A 7 13.97 15.75 1.20
CA PHE A 7 13.11 14.69 1.75
C PHE A 7 13.06 13.52 0.75
N ASP A 8 12.60 12.39 1.24
CA ASP A 8 12.44 11.19 0.42
C ASP A 8 10.95 10.87 0.25
N ILE A 9 10.56 10.56 -0.98
CA ILE A 9 9.24 10.06 -1.32
C ILE A 9 9.32 8.54 -1.37
N VAL A 10 8.51 7.88 -0.57
CA VAL A 10 8.47 6.42 -0.47
C VAL A 10 7.04 5.92 -0.55
N SER A 11 6.89 4.64 -0.83
CA SER A 11 5.60 3.94 -0.76
C SER A 11 5.85 2.64 -0.01
N GLN A 12 5.72 2.68 1.30
CA GLN A 12 6.07 1.57 2.19
C GLN A 12 4.84 1.06 2.92
N VAL A 13 4.83 -0.23 3.20
CA VAL A 13 3.81 -0.88 4.02
C VAL A 13 4.49 -1.37 5.29
N ASP A 14 3.90 -1.03 6.44
CA ASP A 14 4.35 -1.59 7.72
C ASP A 14 3.87 -3.04 7.80
N MET A 15 4.78 -3.97 7.52
CA MET A 15 4.43 -5.39 7.46
C MET A 15 4.11 -5.97 8.84
N GLN A 16 4.60 -5.37 9.92
CA GLN A 16 4.20 -5.78 11.26
C GLN A 16 2.72 -5.43 11.51
N GLU A 17 2.30 -4.24 11.11
CA GLU A 17 0.89 -3.84 11.21
C GLU A 17 0.02 -4.66 10.25
N MET A 18 0.53 -5.01 9.09
CA MET A 18 -0.18 -5.91 8.17
C MET A 18 -0.38 -7.29 8.81
N SER A 19 0.65 -7.83 9.44
CA SER A 19 0.56 -9.09 10.18
C SER A 19 -0.52 -9.02 11.27
N ASN A 20 -0.56 -7.92 12.01
CA ASN A 20 -1.58 -7.70 13.04
C ASN A 20 -2.99 -7.65 12.43
N ALA A 21 -3.15 -6.98 11.29
CA ALA A 21 -4.43 -6.90 10.60
C ALA A 21 -4.90 -8.28 10.11
N VAL A 22 -3.99 -9.07 9.54
CA VAL A 22 -4.29 -10.44 9.09
C VAL A 22 -4.67 -11.33 10.27
N ASN A 23 -3.92 -11.25 11.37
CA ASN A 23 -4.22 -12.03 12.57
C ASN A 23 -5.58 -11.67 13.17
N GLN A 24 -5.94 -10.40 13.19
CA GLN A 24 -7.25 -9.97 13.66
C GLN A 24 -8.37 -10.43 12.73
N THR A 25 -8.12 -10.43 11.43
CA THR A 25 -9.06 -10.96 10.44
C THR A 25 -9.31 -12.44 10.69
N GLU A 26 -8.24 -13.21 10.89
CA GLU A 26 -8.33 -14.63 11.19
C GLU A 26 -9.14 -14.91 12.45
N LYS A 27 -8.90 -14.17 13.51
CA LYS A 27 -9.66 -14.29 14.76
C LYS A 27 -11.13 -13.97 14.55
N GLU A 28 -11.45 -12.92 13.82
CA GLU A 28 -12.83 -12.53 13.56
C GLU A 28 -13.56 -13.59 12.75
N ILE A 29 -12.92 -14.17 11.74
CA ILE A 29 -13.48 -15.27 10.96
C ILE A 29 -13.80 -16.45 11.88
N SER A 30 -12.87 -16.82 12.76
CA SER A 30 -13.04 -17.97 13.65
C SER A 30 -14.19 -17.78 14.66
N GLN A 31 -14.58 -16.54 14.95
CA GLN A 31 -15.62 -16.20 15.91
C GLN A 31 -16.97 -15.90 15.29
N ARG A 32 -17.02 -15.64 13.97
CA ARG A 32 -18.29 -15.31 13.31
C ARG A 32 -19.12 -16.55 13.06
N TYR A 33 -20.42 -16.43 13.35
CA TYR A 33 -21.36 -17.52 13.20
C TYR A 33 -21.45 -18.02 11.76
N ASP A 34 -21.43 -17.12 10.78
CA ASP A 34 -21.54 -17.45 9.37
C ASP A 34 -20.29 -18.18 8.81
N PHE A 35 -19.20 -18.23 9.59
CA PHE A 35 -17.99 -18.99 9.26
C PHE A 35 -17.84 -20.26 10.10
N ARG A 36 -18.83 -20.61 10.87
CA ARG A 36 -18.76 -21.78 11.75
C ARG A 36 -18.65 -23.05 10.91
N GLY A 37 -17.64 -23.88 11.22
CA GLY A 37 -17.37 -25.09 10.44
C GLY A 37 -16.80 -24.83 9.05
N SER A 38 -16.47 -23.60 8.76
CA SER A 38 -15.92 -23.19 7.48
C SER A 38 -14.46 -23.61 7.33
N THR A 39 -14.03 -23.88 6.11
CA THR A 39 -12.62 -24.09 5.75
C THR A 39 -11.96 -22.78 5.31
N ALA A 40 -12.64 -21.65 5.51
CA ALA A 40 -12.10 -20.33 5.13
C ALA A 40 -10.80 -20.04 5.87
N SER A 41 -9.86 -19.44 5.16
CA SER A 41 -8.55 -19.11 5.71
C SER A 41 -8.01 -17.83 5.11
N ILE A 42 -7.14 -17.17 5.86
CA ILE A 42 -6.36 -16.04 5.40
C ILE A 42 -4.92 -16.24 5.90
N GLU A 43 -3.96 -16.01 5.03
CA GLU A 43 -2.56 -16.27 5.32
C GLU A 43 -1.69 -15.17 4.74
N LEU A 44 -0.81 -14.61 5.56
CA LEU A 44 0.16 -13.62 5.12
C LEU A 44 1.47 -14.31 4.75
N GLU A 45 1.92 -14.06 3.53
CA GLU A 45 3.24 -14.46 3.07
C GLU A 45 4.16 -13.23 3.00
N GLU A 46 5.36 -13.40 2.49
CA GLU A 46 6.36 -12.33 2.46
C GLU A 46 5.88 -11.07 1.75
N LYS A 47 5.22 -11.23 0.59
CA LYS A 47 4.77 -10.10 -0.24
C LYS A 47 3.34 -10.24 -0.71
N SER A 48 2.58 -11.15 -0.12
CA SER A 48 1.22 -11.42 -0.57
C SER A 48 0.35 -11.96 0.55
N ILE A 49 -0.94 -11.91 0.33
CA ILE A 49 -1.95 -12.47 1.22
C ILE A 49 -2.75 -13.49 0.41
N LYS A 50 -2.93 -14.68 0.97
CA LYS A 50 -3.76 -15.71 0.36
C LYS A 50 -5.05 -15.88 1.14
N ILE A 51 -6.16 -15.83 0.43
CA ILE A 51 -7.49 -16.05 1.00
C ILE A 51 -8.11 -17.25 0.32
N ALA A 52 -8.73 -18.14 1.10
CA ALA A 52 -9.50 -19.27 0.60
C ALA A 52 -10.84 -19.32 1.32
N ALA A 53 -11.88 -19.70 0.60
CA ALA A 53 -13.23 -19.79 1.16
C ALA A 53 -14.08 -20.77 0.36
N GLU A 54 -15.24 -21.14 0.90
CA GLU A 54 -16.16 -22.09 0.24
C GLU A 54 -16.84 -21.48 -0.98
N ASP A 55 -17.04 -20.17 -0.99
CA ASP A 55 -17.73 -19.46 -2.08
C ASP A 55 -17.26 -18.00 -2.16
N ASP A 56 -17.71 -17.32 -3.20
CA ASP A 56 -17.36 -15.92 -3.45
C ASP A 56 -17.90 -15.00 -2.35
N TYR A 57 -19.04 -15.29 -1.80
CA TYR A 57 -19.64 -14.48 -0.74
C TYR A 57 -18.73 -14.43 0.50
N LYS A 58 -18.27 -15.62 0.94
CA LYS A 58 -17.38 -15.71 2.10
C LYS A 58 -16.01 -15.12 1.80
N LEU A 59 -15.50 -15.30 0.57
CA LEU A 59 -14.24 -14.70 0.15
C LEU A 59 -14.30 -13.18 0.27
N ASN A 60 -15.35 -12.57 -0.26
CA ASN A 60 -15.55 -11.13 -0.20
C ASN A 60 -15.74 -10.64 1.23
N ALA A 61 -16.41 -11.41 2.08
CA ALA A 61 -16.55 -11.08 3.49
C ALA A 61 -15.21 -11.03 4.21
N ILE A 62 -14.33 -11.99 3.94
CA ILE A 62 -12.96 -11.99 4.50
C ILE A 62 -12.19 -10.75 4.04
N LEU A 63 -12.27 -10.42 2.77
CA LEU A 63 -11.59 -9.26 2.21
C LEU A 63 -12.10 -7.96 2.84
N ASP A 64 -13.40 -7.83 3.07
CA ASP A 64 -13.99 -6.67 3.72
C ASP A 64 -13.52 -6.53 5.17
N ILE A 65 -13.42 -7.64 5.90
CA ILE A 65 -12.89 -7.66 7.26
C ILE A 65 -11.43 -7.20 7.25
N LEU A 66 -10.63 -7.73 6.33
CA LEU A 66 -9.22 -7.36 6.20
C LEU A 66 -9.07 -5.86 5.94
N ARG A 67 -9.85 -5.32 5.01
CA ARG A 67 -9.81 -3.89 4.69
C ARG A 67 -10.16 -3.03 5.91
N ALA A 68 -11.16 -3.43 6.67
CA ALA A 68 -11.55 -2.70 7.88
C ALA A 68 -10.42 -2.73 8.93
N ARG A 69 -9.76 -3.87 9.12
CA ARG A 69 -8.65 -3.99 10.07
C ARG A 69 -7.44 -3.20 9.62
N MET A 70 -7.14 -3.23 8.32
CA MET A 70 -6.06 -2.41 7.75
C MET A 70 -6.31 -0.93 7.98
N ALA A 71 -7.53 -0.46 7.71
CA ALA A 71 -7.87 0.95 7.87
C ALA A 71 -7.67 1.41 9.31
N LYS A 72 -8.07 0.60 10.28
CA LYS A 72 -7.88 0.91 11.71
C LYS A 72 -6.41 1.00 12.10
N ARG A 73 -5.54 0.29 11.41
CA ARG A 73 -4.10 0.28 11.69
C ARG A 73 -3.33 1.26 10.82
N GLY A 74 -4.03 2.07 10.04
CA GLY A 74 -3.40 3.08 9.21
C GLY A 74 -2.69 2.54 7.97
N ILE A 75 -3.03 1.32 7.55
CA ILE A 75 -2.44 0.73 6.34
C ILE A 75 -3.27 1.17 5.13
N PRO A 76 -2.64 1.76 4.10
CA PRO A 76 -3.36 2.18 2.91
C PRO A 76 -3.96 1.00 2.15
N LEU A 77 -5.24 1.08 1.81
CA LEU A 77 -5.90 0.01 1.04
C LEU A 77 -5.34 -0.10 -0.38
N ARG A 78 -4.72 0.95 -0.89
CA ARG A 78 -4.09 0.97 -2.22
C ARG A 78 -2.93 -0.01 -2.36
N CYS A 79 -2.37 -0.50 -1.26
CA CYS A 79 -1.28 -1.47 -1.32
C CYS A 79 -1.75 -2.87 -1.73
N LEU A 80 -3.06 -3.12 -1.74
CA LEU A 80 -3.61 -4.42 -2.14
C LEU A 80 -3.82 -4.47 -3.65
N ASP A 81 -3.12 -5.38 -4.31
CA ASP A 81 -3.32 -5.69 -5.72
C ASP A 81 -4.03 -7.04 -5.81
N LEU A 82 -5.33 -6.98 -6.08
CA LEU A 82 -6.19 -8.15 -6.06
C LEU A 82 -5.96 -9.00 -7.31
N GLY A 83 -5.59 -10.25 -7.10
CA GLY A 83 -5.53 -11.23 -8.18
C GLY A 83 -6.92 -11.74 -8.54
N LYS A 84 -6.98 -12.60 -9.54
CA LYS A 84 -8.23 -13.23 -9.94
C LYS A 84 -8.69 -14.23 -8.88
N VAL A 85 -10.00 -14.31 -8.69
CA VAL A 85 -10.60 -15.36 -7.90
C VAL A 85 -10.52 -16.65 -8.72
N GLU A 86 -9.88 -17.67 -8.16
CA GLU A 86 -9.67 -18.96 -8.84
C GLU A 86 -10.50 -20.05 -8.18
N ALA A 87 -11.05 -20.93 -8.99
CA ALA A 87 -11.69 -22.14 -8.48
C ALA A 87 -10.62 -23.07 -7.90
N ALA A 88 -10.94 -23.70 -6.78
CA ALA A 88 -10.07 -24.64 -6.11
C ALA A 88 -10.81 -25.96 -5.89
N ALA A 89 -10.17 -26.92 -5.23
CA ALA A 89 -10.74 -28.23 -4.99
C ALA A 89 -12.07 -28.15 -4.22
N LYS A 90 -12.98 -29.08 -4.52
CA LYS A 90 -14.27 -29.25 -3.83
C LYS A 90 -15.18 -28.01 -3.89
N GLY A 91 -15.14 -27.26 -4.99
CA GLY A 91 -15.99 -26.09 -5.17
C GLY A 91 -15.58 -24.88 -4.39
N THR A 92 -14.43 -24.92 -3.71
CA THR A 92 -13.91 -23.75 -3.00
C THR A 92 -13.29 -22.75 -3.96
N VAL A 93 -13.03 -21.54 -3.46
CA VAL A 93 -12.38 -20.47 -4.22
C VAL A 93 -11.18 -19.94 -3.44
N ARG A 94 -10.24 -19.40 -4.18
CA ARG A 94 -9.05 -18.76 -3.58
C ARG A 94 -8.69 -17.49 -4.34
N GLN A 95 -8.03 -16.61 -3.66
CA GLN A 95 -7.54 -15.36 -4.25
C GLN A 95 -6.18 -15.02 -3.66
N ASN A 96 -5.25 -14.67 -4.54
CA ASN A 96 -3.94 -14.21 -4.14
C ASN A 96 -3.92 -12.68 -4.27
N ILE A 97 -3.49 -12.00 -3.22
CA ILE A 97 -3.45 -10.53 -3.18
C ILE A 97 -2.00 -10.13 -2.99
N ASN A 98 -1.44 -9.43 -3.97
CA ASN A 98 -0.08 -8.93 -3.87
C ASN A 98 -0.07 -7.64 -3.04
N ILE A 99 0.94 -7.49 -2.20
CA ILE A 99 1.16 -6.27 -1.42
C ILE A 99 2.16 -5.43 -2.18
N VAL A 100 1.72 -4.27 -2.66
CA VAL A 100 2.55 -3.38 -3.48
C VAL A 100 3.32 -2.44 -2.56
N GLN A 101 4.64 -2.49 -2.64
CA GLN A 101 5.55 -1.60 -1.92
C GLN A 101 6.60 -1.07 -2.89
N GLY A 102 7.13 0.13 -2.54
CA GLY A 102 8.16 0.78 -3.33
C GLY A 102 7.56 1.55 -4.50
N ILE A 103 8.37 2.42 -5.05
CA ILE A 103 8.00 3.23 -6.23
C ILE A 103 8.71 2.62 -7.43
N SER A 104 7.95 2.12 -8.40
CA SER A 104 8.50 1.59 -9.63
C SER A 104 9.09 2.72 -10.48
N LYS A 105 9.94 2.37 -11.46
CA LYS A 105 10.51 3.36 -12.38
C LYS A 105 9.41 4.14 -13.11
N GLU A 106 8.35 3.46 -13.52
CA GLU A 106 7.22 4.09 -14.20
C GLU A 106 6.51 5.09 -13.30
N LYS A 107 6.22 4.73 -12.05
CA LYS A 107 5.61 5.64 -11.08
C LYS A 107 6.55 6.79 -10.73
N ALA A 108 7.84 6.52 -10.60
CA ALA A 108 8.84 7.56 -10.34
C ALA A 108 8.88 8.60 -11.45
N LYS A 109 8.80 8.17 -12.71
CA LYS A 109 8.73 9.08 -13.85
C LYS A 109 7.52 9.99 -13.77
N ALA A 110 6.35 9.45 -13.43
CA ALA A 110 5.12 10.22 -13.31
C ALA A 110 5.24 11.25 -12.17
N ILE A 111 5.80 10.85 -11.03
CA ILE A 111 6.02 11.72 -9.88
C ILE A 111 6.99 12.86 -10.24
N ILE A 112 8.12 12.52 -10.86
CA ILE A 112 9.13 13.49 -11.27
C ILE A 112 8.55 14.48 -12.29
N ALA A 113 7.76 13.97 -13.25
CA ALA A 113 7.10 14.83 -14.24
C ALA A 113 6.13 15.82 -13.57
N ALA A 114 5.37 15.37 -12.58
CA ALA A 114 4.47 16.24 -11.82
C ALA A 114 5.24 17.33 -11.06
N ILE A 115 6.39 16.99 -10.49
CA ILE A 115 7.27 17.94 -9.80
C ILE A 115 7.81 18.98 -10.79
N LYS A 116 8.30 18.53 -11.93
CA LYS A 116 8.83 19.43 -12.97
C LYS A 116 7.75 20.39 -13.50
N ALA A 117 6.52 19.93 -13.59
CA ALA A 117 5.41 20.75 -14.05
C ALA A 117 5.12 21.95 -13.14
N THR A 118 5.51 21.88 -11.86
CA THR A 118 5.36 23.01 -10.92
C THR A 118 6.33 24.13 -11.19
N LYS A 119 7.41 23.87 -11.92
CA LYS A 119 8.51 24.82 -12.18
C LYS A 119 9.21 25.34 -10.91
N LEU A 120 9.07 24.63 -9.82
CA LEU A 120 9.79 24.93 -8.57
C LEU A 120 11.28 24.58 -8.74
N LYS A 121 12.13 25.32 -8.01
CA LYS A 121 13.59 25.14 -8.08
C LYS A 121 14.00 24.00 -7.13
N VAL A 122 13.72 22.78 -7.55
CA VAL A 122 14.08 21.57 -6.80
C VAL A 122 14.73 20.58 -7.76
N ASN A 123 15.55 19.71 -7.19
CA ASN A 123 16.18 18.59 -7.89
C ASN A 123 15.53 17.30 -7.46
N THR A 124 15.41 16.36 -8.39
CA THR A 124 14.86 15.04 -8.12
C THR A 124 15.88 13.98 -8.50
N GLN A 125 15.96 12.93 -7.69
CA GLN A 125 16.85 11.82 -7.95
C GLN A 125 16.17 10.52 -7.52
N MET A 126 16.12 9.56 -8.43
CA MET A 126 15.63 8.24 -8.10
C MET A 126 16.73 7.45 -7.38
N GLN A 127 16.41 6.87 -6.23
CA GLN A 127 17.32 6.06 -5.44
C GLN A 127 16.61 4.73 -5.11
N GLY A 128 16.91 3.68 -5.87
CA GLY A 128 16.24 2.41 -5.70
C GLY A 128 14.75 2.52 -5.95
N ASP A 129 13.93 2.29 -4.93
CA ASP A 129 12.48 2.40 -4.98
C ASP A 129 11.94 3.68 -4.33
N GLN A 130 12.78 4.70 -4.20
CA GLN A 130 12.46 5.99 -3.60
C GLN A 130 12.80 7.13 -4.55
N VAL A 131 12.22 8.30 -4.29
CA VAL A 131 12.58 9.52 -5.01
C VAL A 131 13.02 10.57 -3.98
N ARG A 132 14.26 11.04 -4.10
CA ARG A 132 14.77 12.12 -3.26
C ARG A 132 14.52 13.46 -3.94
N VAL A 133 13.98 14.40 -3.17
CA VAL A 133 13.77 15.78 -3.63
C VAL A 133 14.62 16.70 -2.76
N SER A 134 15.38 17.58 -3.40
CA SER A 134 16.23 18.54 -2.70
C SER A 134 16.07 19.93 -3.30
N GLY A 135 16.33 20.95 -2.49
CA GLY A 135 16.26 22.33 -2.91
C GLY A 135 16.74 23.28 -1.82
N ALA A 136 17.07 24.49 -2.23
CA ALA A 136 17.59 25.50 -1.33
C ALA A 136 16.55 26.02 -0.34
N LYS A 137 15.27 26.03 -0.74
CA LYS A 137 14.18 26.60 0.05
C LYS A 137 13.22 25.54 0.54
N LYS A 138 13.00 25.50 1.85
CA LYS A 138 12.02 24.58 2.46
C LYS A 138 10.61 24.82 1.94
N ASP A 139 10.26 26.07 1.64
CA ASP A 139 8.94 26.39 1.10
C ASP A 139 8.69 25.70 -0.25
N ASP A 140 9.71 25.60 -1.10
CA ASP A 140 9.60 24.91 -2.36
C ASP A 140 9.37 23.40 -2.14
N LEU A 141 10.05 22.83 -1.14
CA LEU A 141 9.85 21.41 -0.78
C LEU A 141 8.44 21.15 -0.27
N GLN A 142 7.91 22.05 0.56
CA GLN A 142 6.54 21.94 1.06
C GLN A 142 5.51 22.05 -0.08
N ALA A 143 5.76 22.93 -1.03
CA ALA A 143 4.91 23.07 -2.21
C ALA A 143 4.89 21.78 -3.05
N VAL A 144 6.04 21.12 -3.19
CA VAL A 144 6.12 19.81 -3.87
C VAL A 144 5.27 18.78 -3.14
N ILE A 145 5.37 18.69 -1.82
CA ILE A 145 4.59 17.73 -1.03
C ILE A 145 3.10 17.97 -1.24
N GLN A 146 2.65 19.23 -1.18
CA GLN A 146 1.23 19.55 -1.38
C GLN A 146 0.75 19.18 -2.78
N THR A 147 1.56 19.43 -3.79
CA THR A 147 1.25 19.07 -5.19
C THR A 147 1.08 17.56 -5.33
N LEU A 148 1.98 16.79 -4.74
CA LEU A 148 1.93 15.33 -4.83
C LEU A 148 0.77 14.74 -4.04
N ARG A 149 0.42 15.33 -2.89
CA ARG A 149 -0.74 14.89 -2.10
C ARG A 149 -2.06 15.13 -2.84
N ALA A 150 -2.13 16.20 -3.61
CA ALA A 150 -3.32 16.52 -4.40
C ALA A 150 -3.44 15.64 -5.65
N GLY A 151 -2.33 15.06 -6.11
CA GLY A 151 -2.32 14.20 -7.29
C GLY A 151 -2.67 12.75 -6.95
N ASP A 152 -2.95 11.97 -7.99
CA ASP A 152 -3.21 10.54 -7.85
C ASP A 152 -2.22 9.77 -8.73
N PHE A 153 -1.33 9.00 -8.10
CA PHE A 153 -0.33 8.20 -8.79
C PHE A 153 -0.63 6.70 -8.69
N GLY A 154 -1.80 6.34 -8.14
CA GLY A 154 -2.23 4.96 -8.02
C GLY A 154 -1.56 4.19 -6.88
N ILE A 155 -0.66 4.82 -6.14
CA ILE A 155 0.02 4.27 -4.97
C ILE A 155 -0.04 5.27 -3.83
N ASP A 156 0.15 4.78 -2.60
CA ASP A 156 0.26 5.66 -1.45
C ASP A 156 1.66 6.27 -1.40
N LEU A 157 1.74 7.58 -1.21
CA LEU A 157 3.01 8.29 -1.11
C LEU A 157 3.22 8.78 0.32
N GLN A 158 4.42 8.57 0.83
CA GLN A 158 4.84 9.02 2.13
C GLN A 158 6.08 9.90 1.97
N PHE A 159 6.21 10.90 2.82
CA PHE A 159 7.29 11.88 2.73
C PHE A 159 8.08 11.81 4.04
N ILE A 160 9.30 11.31 3.96
CA ILE A 160 10.13 11.01 5.14
C ILE A 160 11.50 11.64 5.01
N ASN A 161 12.28 11.54 6.07
CA ASN A 161 13.68 12.01 6.11
C ASN A 161 13.82 13.49 5.78
N MET A 162 12.91 14.31 6.29
CA MET A 162 13.01 15.78 6.15
C MET A 162 14.29 16.27 6.80
N ARG A 163 15.09 17.01 6.05
CA ARG A 163 16.38 17.54 6.53
C ARG A 163 16.56 19.01 6.26
#